data_8006f9f8016e471964894c779d9f0b9b
#
_entry.id   8006f9f8016e471964894c779d9f0b9b
#
_cell.length_a   1.000
_cell.length_b   1.000
_cell.length_c   1.000
_cell.angle_alpha   90.00
_cell.angle_beta   90.00
_cell.angle_gamma   90.00
#
_symmetry.space_group_name_H-M   'P 1'
#
loop_
_entity.id
_entity.type
_entity.pdbx_description
1 polymer ?
#
loop_
_entity_poly.entity_id
_entity_poly.type
_entity_poly.pdbx_seq_one_letter_code
_entity_poly.pdbx_strand_id
1 'polypeptide(L)'
;MIELTDVTCELTGKKILDNVSLKIPEGQTMVIVGSSGAGKSVTLKHIIGLMAPDSGKVLVNDKCIHDVKARELENIRNHMGILFQSGALINWMSIFDNIALPLREKTDLDESSIADKVRERLAMVDMQGTGEKMPSEVSGGMKKRAGLARAIVRDPAIILYDEPTSGLDPVLSRSIDTLIAEMQKRLNVTSIVVTHDLNTAYYVGDRIAMLHEGQIIINATPKDFAENKDPVVQKFVEAQHLAQT
;
A
#
# COMPACT_ATOMS: atom_id res chain seq x y z
N MET A 1 -11.22 -2.29 10.10
CA MET A 1 -10.50 -3.60 10.24
C MET A 1 -10.51 -4.34 8.92
N ILE A 2 -9.41 -5.04 8.58
CA ILE A 2 -9.34 -5.89 7.36
C ILE A 2 -9.00 -7.31 7.81
N GLU A 3 -9.66 -8.31 7.24
CA GLU A 3 -9.44 -9.71 7.60
C GLU A 3 -9.49 -10.60 6.34
N LEU A 4 -8.45 -11.40 6.16
CA LEU A 4 -8.39 -12.48 5.20
C LEU A 4 -8.57 -13.78 5.96
N THR A 5 -9.44 -14.67 5.49
CA THR A 5 -9.71 -15.98 6.11
C THR A 5 -9.60 -17.05 5.06
N ASP A 6 -8.59 -17.90 5.17
CA ASP A 6 -8.31 -19.07 4.33
C ASP A 6 -8.34 -18.76 2.82
N VAL A 7 -7.82 -17.56 2.46
CA VAL A 7 -7.81 -17.06 1.09
C VAL A 7 -6.86 -17.90 0.24
N THR A 8 -7.43 -18.54 -0.79
CA THR A 8 -6.68 -19.29 -1.80
C THR A 8 -6.91 -18.64 -3.16
N CYS A 9 -5.84 -18.51 -3.95
CA CYS A 9 -5.88 -17.98 -5.31
C CYS A 9 -4.92 -18.75 -6.20
N GLU A 10 -5.42 -19.24 -7.34
CA GLU A 10 -4.65 -19.91 -8.36
C GLU A 10 -4.63 -19.05 -9.65
N LEU A 11 -3.46 -18.84 -10.21
CA LEU A 11 -3.28 -18.14 -11.48
C LEU A 11 -2.47 -19.02 -12.44
N THR A 12 -3.01 -19.26 -13.63
CA THR A 12 -2.35 -20.08 -14.69
C THR A 12 -1.87 -21.45 -14.20
N GLY A 13 -2.66 -22.13 -13.36
CA GLY A 13 -2.36 -23.46 -12.82
C GLY A 13 -1.34 -23.46 -11.67
N LYS A 14 -1.00 -22.29 -11.13
CA LYS A 14 -0.11 -22.17 -9.96
C LYS A 14 -0.84 -21.50 -8.81
N LYS A 15 -0.82 -22.15 -7.64
CA LYS A 15 -1.27 -21.50 -6.41
C LYS A 15 -0.36 -20.33 -6.06
N ILE A 16 -0.94 -19.14 -6.02
CA ILE A 16 -0.25 -17.91 -5.65
C ILE A 16 -0.51 -17.57 -4.18
N LEU A 17 -1.73 -17.84 -3.70
CA LEU A 17 -2.10 -17.79 -2.28
C LEU A 17 -2.68 -19.13 -1.91
N ASP A 18 -2.30 -19.68 -0.75
CA ASP A 18 -2.71 -20.98 -0.26
C ASP A 18 -3.12 -20.87 1.22
N ASN A 19 -4.43 -20.82 1.48
CA ASN A 19 -5.01 -20.65 2.82
C ASN A 19 -4.46 -19.47 3.62
N VAL A 20 -4.30 -18.32 2.97
CA VAL A 20 -3.80 -17.11 3.62
C VAL A 20 -4.84 -16.56 4.59
N SER A 21 -4.49 -16.54 5.88
CA SER A 21 -5.28 -15.90 6.94
C SER A 21 -4.46 -14.79 7.60
N LEU A 22 -5.00 -13.56 7.61
CA LEU A 22 -4.32 -12.38 8.14
C LEU A 22 -5.35 -11.38 8.65
N LYS A 23 -5.14 -10.86 9.85
CA LYS A 23 -5.97 -9.82 10.46
C LYS A 23 -5.17 -8.54 10.64
N ILE A 24 -5.72 -7.44 10.15
CA ILE A 24 -5.13 -6.11 10.17
C ILE A 24 -6.03 -5.20 11.02
N PRO A 25 -5.61 -4.89 12.25
CA PRO A 25 -6.36 -3.99 13.13
C PRO A 25 -6.48 -2.59 12.55
N GLU A 26 -7.53 -1.89 12.93
CA GLU A 26 -7.72 -0.48 12.56
C GLU A 26 -6.62 0.40 13.17
N GLY A 27 -6.18 1.40 12.40
CA GLY A 27 -5.15 2.36 12.82
C GLY A 27 -3.73 1.79 12.90
N GLN A 28 -3.50 0.54 12.49
CA GLN A 28 -2.18 -0.08 12.46
C GLN A 28 -1.61 -0.17 11.04
N THR A 29 -0.29 -0.21 10.97
CA THR A 29 0.45 -0.52 9.75
C THR A 29 0.85 -1.99 9.75
N MET A 30 0.25 -2.78 8.87
CA MET A 30 0.66 -4.15 8.57
C MET A 30 1.62 -4.14 7.39
N VAL A 31 2.82 -4.66 7.57
CA VAL A 31 3.76 -4.88 6.46
C VAL A 31 3.75 -6.35 6.05
N ILE A 32 3.54 -6.63 4.77
CA ILE A 32 3.64 -7.97 4.22
C ILE A 32 4.95 -8.04 3.43
N VAL A 33 5.90 -8.82 3.96
CA VAL A 33 7.20 -9.04 3.32
C VAL A 33 7.24 -10.39 2.62
N GLY A 34 8.19 -10.57 1.71
CA GLY A 34 8.44 -11.83 1.01
C GLY A 34 9.19 -11.62 -0.28
N SER A 35 9.70 -12.70 -0.87
CA SER A 35 10.42 -12.68 -2.14
C SER A 35 9.55 -12.17 -3.30
N SER A 36 10.21 -11.80 -4.41
CA SER A 36 9.47 -11.48 -5.65
C SER A 36 8.64 -12.69 -6.10
N GLY A 37 7.40 -12.45 -6.47
CA GLY A 37 6.47 -13.52 -6.88
C GLY A 37 5.80 -14.29 -5.74
N ALA A 38 6.05 -13.95 -4.46
CA ALA A 38 5.43 -14.62 -3.31
C ALA A 38 3.89 -14.41 -3.18
N GLY A 39 3.29 -13.49 -3.96
CA GLY A 39 1.86 -13.21 -3.91
C GLY A 39 1.47 -11.88 -3.24
N LYS A 40 2.44 -11.05 -2.81
CA LYS A 40 2.21 -9.79 -2.09
C LYS A 40 1.22 -8.84 -2.80
N SER A 41 1.48 -8.49 -4.05
CA SER A 41 0.58 -7.61 -4.83
C SER A 41 -0.76 -8.29 -5.16
N VAL A 42 -0.78 -9.64 -5.24
CA VAL A 42 -2.03 -10.41 -5.39
C VAL A 42 -2.88 -10.27 -4.13
N THR A 43 -2.27 -10.32 -2.94
CA THR A 43 -2.97 -10.07 -1.67
C THR A 43 -3.62 -8.67 -1.65
N LEU A 44 -2.89 -7.62 -2.09
CA LEU A 44 -3.49 -6.28 -2.20
C LEU A 44 -4.67 -6.25 -3.17
N LYS A 45 -4.57 -6.93 -4.33
CA LYS A 45 -5.67 -6.99 -5.31
C LYS A 45 -6.93 -7.65 -4.75
N HIS A 46 -6.79 -8.65 -3.88
CA HIS A 46 -7.91 -9.25 -3.17
C HIS A 46 -8.52 -8.26 -2.16
N ILE A 47 -7.70 -7.55 -1.38
CA ILE A 47 -8.17 -6.55 -0.40
C ILE A 47 -8.93 -5.39 -1.06
N ILE A 48 -8.52 -4.98 -2.27
CA ILE A 48 -9.20 -3.93 -3.03
C ILE A 48 -10.45 -4.47 -3.75
N GLY A 49 -10.61 -5.79 -3.82
CA GLY A 49 -11.69 -6.43 -4.58
C GLY A 49 -11.49 -6.40 -6.10
N LEU A 50 -10.26 -6.22 -6.58
CA LEU A 50 -9.92 -6.33 -8.01
C LEU A 50 -9.84 -7.77 -8.48
N MET A 51 -9.67 -8.70 -7.54
CA MET A 51 -9.65 -10.15 -7.79
C MET A 51 -10.49 -10.84 -6.71
N ALA A 52 -11.35 -11.76 -7.11
CA ALA A 52 -12.02 -12.67 -6.18
C ALA A 52 -11.09 -13.84 -5.87
N PRO A 53 -11.05 -14.35 -4.63
CA PRO A 53 -10.34 -15.59 -4.32
C PRO A 53 -11.10 -16.82 -4.86
N ASP A 54 -10.36 -17.90 -5.11
CA ASP A 54 -10.98 -19.19 -5.49
C ASP A 54 -11.67 -19.83 -4.29
N SER A 55 -11.15 -19.59 -3.07
CA SER A 55 -11.81 -19.97 -1.81
C SER A 55 -11.38 -19.02 -0.69
N GLY A 56 -12.09 -19.06 0.44
CA GLY A 56 -11.88 -18.16 1.56
C GLY A 56 -12.65 -16.85 1.42
N LYS A 57 -12.36 -15.90 2.31
CA LYS A 57 -13.06 -14.60 2.36
C LYS A 57 -12.11 -13.45 2.66
N VAL A 58 -12.43 -12.28 2.10
CA VAL A 58 -11.79 -11.01 2.44
C VAL A 58 -12.85 -10.07 2.97
N LEU A 59 -12.70 -9.68 4.23
CA LEU A 59 -13.57 -8.75 4.91
C LEU A 59 -12.90 -7.39 5.04
N VAL A 60 -13.64 -6.33 4.73
CA VAL A 60 -13.27 -4.94 5.00
C VAL A 60 -14.40 -4.30 5.79
N ASN A 61 -14.12 -3.89 7.02
CA ASN A 61 -15.13 -3.39 7.95
C ASN A 61 -16.33 -4.33 8.05
N ASP A 62 -16.06 -5.60 8.30
CA ASP A 62 -17.02 -6.72 8.47
C ASP A 62 -17.86 -7.05 7.22
N LYS A 63 -17.54 -6.46 6.06
CA LYS A 63 -18.21 -6.74 4.78
C LYS A 63 -17.31 -7.60 3.90
N CYS A 64 -17.84 -8.73 3.42
CA CYS A 64 -17.14 -9.57 2.43
C CYS A 64 -17.15 -8.85 1.08
N ILE A 65 -16.00 -8.35 0.66
CA ILE A 65 -15.88 -7.47 -0.51
C ILE A 65 -16.18 -8.17 -1.86
N HIS A 66 -16.20 -9.49 -1.87
CA HIS A 66 -16.50 -10.27 -3.08
C HIS A 66 -18.00 -10.65 -3.19
N ASP A 67 -18.76 -10.51 -2.08
CA ASP A 67 -20.18 -10.83 -2.03
C ASP A 67 -21.09 -9.59 -2.13
N VAL A 68 -20.50 -8.40 -2.00
CA VAL A 68 -21.26 -7.13 -2.07
C VAL A 68 -21.58 -6.73 -3.51
N LYS A 69 -22.65 -5.96 -3.69
CA LYS A 69 -23.01 -5.40 -5.00
C LYS A 69 -21.96 -4.37 -5.46
N ALA A 70 -21.86 -4.16 -6.77
CA ALA A 70 -20.88 -3.24 -7.38
C ALA A 70 -20.89 -1.83 -6.75
N ARG A 71 -22.07 -1.26 -6.46
CA ARG A 71 -22.18 0.04 -5.80
C ARG A 71 -21.61 0.05 -4.39
N GLU A 72 -21.76 -1.03 -3.64
CA GLU A 72 -21.24 -1.14 -2.29
C GLU A 72 -19.72 -1.37 -2.30
N LEU A 73 -19.21 -2.19 -3.24
CA LEU A 73 -17.79 -2.34 -3.48
C LEU A 73 -17.14 -0.99 -3.84
N GLU A 74 -17.78 -0.20 -4.68
CA GLU A 74 -17.33 1.15 -5.00
C GLU A 74 -17.27 2.04 -3.75
N ASN A 75 -18.29 2.00 -2.89
CA ASN A 75 -18.29 2.73 -1.63
C ASN A 75 -17.13 2.29 -0.71
N ILE A 76 -16.83 1.00 -0.62
CA ILE A 76 -15.69 0.50 0.15
C ILE A 76 -14.37 1.05 -0.43
N ARG A 77 -14.19 0.96 -1.75
CA ARG A 77 -13.00 1.50 -2.45
C ARG A 77 -12.85 3.01 -2.30
N ASN A 78 -13.96 3.74 -2.19
CA ASN A 78 -13.95 5.19 -1.98
C ASN A 78 -13.28 5.61 -0.66
N HIS A 79 -13.15 4.69 0.31
CA HIS A 79 -12.43 4.91 1.57
C HIS A 79 -11.02 4.32 1.56
N MET A 80 -10.53 3.89 0.39
CA MET A 80 -9.18 3.35 0.22
C MET A 80 -8.34 4.28 -0.65
N GLY A 81 -7.11 4.52 -0.23
CA GLY A 81 -6.05 5.12 -1.03
C GLY A 81 -5.07 4.05 -1.48
N ILE A 82 -4.49 4.21 -2.68
CA ILE A 82 -3.52 3.24 -3.21
C ILE A 82 -2.32 3.99 -3.78
N LEU A 83 -1.13 3.63 -3.28
CA LEU A 83 0.15 3.98 -3.89
C LEU A 83 0.71 2.76 -4.61
N PHE A 84 0.73 2.81 -5.92
CA PHE A 84 1.32 1.77 -6.77
C PHE A 84 2.85 1.93 -6.87
N GLN A 85 3.53 0.87 -7.21
CA GLN A 85 5.01 0.79 -7.31
C GLN A 85 5.66 1.92 -8.12
N SER A 86 5.06 2.32 -9.25
CA SER A 86 5.57 3.42 -10.10
C SER A 86 4.97 4.79 -9.78
N GLY A 87 4.12 4.92 -8.73
CA GLY A 87 3.26 6.07 -8.48
C GLY A 87 2.02 6.10 -9.39
N ALA A 88 2.03 5.39 -10.50
CA ALA A 88 0.93 5.25 -11.50
C ALA A 88 0.27 6.60 -11.87
N LEU A 89 1.08 7.63 -12.09
CA LEU A 89 0.59 8.93 -12.56
C LEU A 89 0.20 8.84 -14.04
N ILE A 90 -0.84 9.57 -14.40
CA ILE A 90 -1.30 9.72 -15.78
C ILE A 90 -0.36 10.69 -16.48
N ASN A 91 0.38 10.22 -17.48
CA ASN A 91 1.53 10.95 -18.06
C ASN A 91 1.16 12.22 -18.83
N TRP A 92 -0.07 12.34 -19.33
CA TRP A 92 -0.57 13.51 -20.05
C TRP A 92 -1.34 14.50 -19.17
N MET A 93 -1.34 14.30 -17.85
CA MET A 93 -1.94 15.20 -16.87
C MET A 93 -0.84 15.78 -15.99
N SER A 94 -1.00 17.03 -15.56
CA SER A 94 -0.11 17.66 -14.58
C SER A 94 -0.11 16.90 -13.24
N ILE A 95 0.85 17.17 -12.37
CA ILE A 95 0.84 16.65 -11.01
C ILE A 95 -0.44 17.08 -10.26
N PHE A 96 -0.83 18.36 -10.44
CA PHE A 96 -2.08 18.88 -9.87
C PHE A 96 -3.30 18.07 -10.34
N ASP A 97 -3.44 17.89 -11.66
CA ASP A 97 -4.60 17.19 -12.22
C ASP A 97 -4.62 15.70 -11.83
N ASN A 98 -3.46 15.06 -11.73
CA ASN A 98 -3.36 13.69 -11.21
C ASN A 98 -3.92 13.58 -9.79
N ILE A 99 -3.64 14.56 -8.92
CA ILE A 99 -4.12 14.57 -7.54
C ILE A 99 -5.59 15.01 -7.47
N ALA A 100 -6.01 15.96 -8.31
CA ALA A 100 -7.38 16.47 -8.38
C ALA A 100 -8.38 15.43 -8.93
N LEU A 101 -7.92 14.52 -9.80
CA LEU A 101 -8.78 13.60 -10.54
C LEU A 101 -9.76 12.81 -9.63
N PRO A 102 -9.34 12.17 -8.51
CA PRO A 102 -10.27 11.47 -7.64
C PRO A 102 -11.33 12.38 -6.99
N LEU A 103 -11.04 13.65 -6.79
CA LEU A 103 -12.00 14.63 -6.27
C LEU A 103 -13.03 15.00 -7.34
N ARG A 104 -12.58 15.33 -8.55
CA ARG A 104 -13.46 15.67 -9.68
C ARG A 104 -14.41 14.55 -10.06
N GLU A 105 -13.95 13.29 -9.99
CA GLU A 105 -14.77 12.13 -10.37
C GLU A 105 -15.73 11.64 -9.28
N LYS A 106 -15.42 11.91 -8.01
CA LYS A 106 -16.10 11.23 -6.89
C LYS A 106 -16.68 12.19 -5.86
N THR A 107 -16.63 13.50 -6.09
CA THR A 107 -17.22 14.52 -5.19
C THR A 107 -17.90 15.62 -6.01
N ASP A 108 -18.77 16.37 -5.34
CA ASP A 108 -19.45 17.55 -5.93
C ASP A 108 -18.72 18.86 -5.52
N LEU A 109 -17.42 18.79 -5.20
CA LEU A 109 -16.62 19.97 -4.83
C LEU A 109 -16.41 20.87 -6.05
N ASP A 110 -16.44 22.17 -5.84
CA ASP A 110 -16.05 23.13 -6.86
C ASP A 110 -14.51 23.14 -7.06
N GLU A 111 -14.06 23.67 -8.20
CA GLU A 111 -12.62 23.69 -8.56
C GLU A 111 -11.78 24.48 -7.57
N SER A 112 -12.32 25.49 -6.87
CA SER A 112 -11.60 26.24 -5.84
C SER A 112 -11.32 25.35 -4.63
N SER A 113 -12.33 24.65 -4.14
CA SER A 113 -12.20 23.69 -3.03
C SER A 113 -11.28 22.52 -3.38
N ILE A 114 -11.33 22.03 -4.63
CA ILE A 114 -10.42 21.01 -5.14
C ILE A 114 -8.98 21.53 -5.12
N ALA A 115 -8.75 22.76 -5.61
CA ALA A 115 -7.44 23.37 -5.66
C ALA A 115 -6.84 23.53 -4.26
N ASP A 116 -7.64 23.91 -3.27
CA ASP A 116 -7.16 24.05 -1.90
C ASP A 116 -6.76 22.70 -1.30
N LYS A 117 -7.59 21.65 -1.48
CA LYS A 117 -7.25 20.28 -1.05
C LYS A 117 -5.98 19.77 -1.73
N VAL A 118 -5.83 19.98 -3.04
CA VAL A 118 -4.63 19.53 -3.77
C VAL A 118 -3.39 20.23 -3.25
N ARG A 119 -3.44 21.57 -3.00
CA ARG A 119 -2.30 22.31 -2.43
C ARG A 119 -1.95 21.80 -1.05
N GLU A 120 -2.94 21.52 -0.21
CA GLU A 120 -2.73 20.93 1.11
C GLU A 120 -2.02 19.59 1.02
N ARG A 121 -2.46 18.67 0.13
CA ARG A 121 -1.85 17.35 -0.03
C ARG A 121 -0.46 17.42 -0.63
N LEU A 122 -0.20 18.34 -1.57
CA LEU A 122 1.14 18.61 -2.07
C LEU A 122 2.08 19.10 -0.95
N ALA A 123 1.57 19.93 -0.05
CA ALA A 123 2.34 20.37 1.12
C ALA A 123 2.65 19.20 2.08
N MET A 124 1.71 18.28 2.29
CA MET A 124 1.91 17.12 3.16
C MET A 124 2.98 16.13 2.68
N VAL A 125 3.29 16.14 1.38
CA VAL A 125 4.30 15.27 0.77
C VAL A 125 5.54 16.02 0.30
N ASP A 126 5.79 17.24 0.77
CA ASP A 126 6.91 18.14 0.41
C ASP A 126 7.03 18.38 -1.10
N MET A 127 5.91 18.67 -1.75
CA MET A 127 5.84 18.96 -3.19
C MET A 127 5.18 20.30 -3.52
N GLN A 128 5.30 21.28 -2.62
CA GLN A 128 4.77 22.64 -2.86
C GLN A 128 5.38 23.22 -4.14
N GLY A 129 4.55 23.92 -4.91
CA GLY A 129 4.99 24.61 -6.15
C GLY A 129 5.27 23.67 -7.33
N THR A 130 4.98 22.38 -7.24
CA THR A 130 5.22 21.42 -8.34
C THR A 130 3.96 21.02 -9.10
N GLY A 131 2.80 21.58 -8.75
CA GLY A 131 1.50 21.17 -9.30
C GLY A 131 1.42 21.25 -10.81
N GLU A 132 1.98 22.28 -11.42
CA GLU A 132 1.93 22.50 -12.88
C GLU A 132 2.90 21.59 -13.68
N LYS A 133 3.82 20.91 -13.01
CA LYS A 133 4.77 20.00 -13.68
C LYS A 133 4.07 18.77 -14.21
N MET A 134 4.61 18.26 -15.33
CA MET A 134 4.21 16.97 -15.86
C MET A 134 4.97 15.83 -15.16
N PRO A 135 4.44 14.59 -15.14
CA PRO A 135 5.16 13.45 -14.60
C PRO A 135 6.54 13.21 -15.22
N SER A 136 6.76 13.62 -16.48
CA SER A 136 8.06 13.53 -17.16
C SER A 136 9.11 14.50 -16.62
N GLU A 137 8.70 15.56 -15.92
CA GLU A 137 9.57 16.63 -15.40
C GLU A 137 9.97 16.44 -13.94
N VAL A 138 9.54 15.34 -13.31
CA VAL A 138 9.81 15.07 -11.90
C VAL A 138 10.55 13.75 -11.71
N SER A 139 11.36 13.66 -10.65
CA SER A 139 12.12 12.45 -10.32
C SER A 139 11.22 11.28 -9.90
N GLY A 140 11.79 10.06 -9.86
CA GLY A 140 11.07 8.86 -9.39
C GLY A 140 10.51 9.01 -7.97
N GLY A 141 11.28 9.58 -7.05
CA GLY A 141 10.81 9.88 -5.69
C GLY A 141 9.67 10.90 -5.67
N MET A 142 9.74 11.96 -6.50
CA MET A 142 8.64 12.92 -6.64
C MET A 142 7.38 12.29 -7.24
N LYS A 143 7.51 11.35 -8.18
CA LYS A 143 6.35 10.59 -8.71
C LYS A 143 5.66 9.80 -7.61
N LYS A 144 6.42 9.16 -6.71
CA LYS A 144 5.87 8.42 -5.57
C LYS A 144 5.20 9.34 -4.56
N ARG A 145 5.81 10.51 -4.26
CA ARG A 145 5.19 11.54 -3.41
C ARG A 145 3.88 12.06 -4.00
N ALA A 146 3.83 12.36 -5.30
CA ALA A 146 2.60 12.78 -5.98
C ALA A 146 1.54 11.65 -5.99
N GLY A 147 1.95 10.41 -6.21
CA GLY A 147 1.08 9.23 -6.09
C GLY A 147 0.51 9.08 -4.68
N LEU A 148 1.31 9.35 -3.64
CA LEU A 148 0.85 9.36 -2.25
C LEU A 148 -0.15 10.51 -2.00
N ALA A 149 0.15 11.73 -2.46
CA ALA A 149 -0.78 12.86 -2.36
C ALA A 149 -2.13 12.54 -3.01
N ARG A 150 -2.13 11.89 -4.18
CA ARG A 150 -3.35 11.41 -4.85
C ARG A 150 -4.07 10.34 -4.02
N ALA A 151 -3.34 9.41 -3.42
CA ALA A 151 -3.92 8.35 -2.60
C ALA A 151 -4.65 8.89 -1.37
N ILE A 152 -4.15 10.00 -0.77
CA ILE A 152 -4.72 10.60 0.45
C ILE A 152 -5.67 11.78 0.21
N VAL A 153 -5.90 12.19 -1.05
CA VAL A 153 -6.65 13.43 -1.35
C VAL A 153 -8.12 13.38 -0.91
N ARG A 154 -8.68 12.19 -0.78
CA ARG A 154 -10.07 11.94 -0.36
C ARG A 154 -10.22 11.55 1.11
N ASP A 155 -9.21 11.75 1.93
CA ASP A 155 -9.21 11.38 3.35
C ASP A 155 -9.56 9.90 3.57
N PRO A 156 -8.81 8.94 2.98
CA PRO A 156 -9.12 7.52 3.09
C PRO A 156 -8.94 7.01 4.52
N ALA A 157 -9.73 6.01 4.90
CA ALA A 157 -9.54 5.28 6.17
C ALA A 157 -8.48 4.17 6.06
N ILE A 158 -8.20 3.73 4.83
CA ILE A 158 -7.25 2.65 4.54
C ILE A 158 -6.30 3.11 3.44
N ILE A 159 -4.99 2.89 3.61
CA ILE A 159 -4.01 3.14 2.55
C ILE A 159 -3.23 1.85 2.25
N LEU A 160 -3.14 1.53 0.97
CA LEU A 160 -2.43 0.38 0.45
C LEU A 160 -1.19 0.86 -0.31
N TYR A 161 -0.04 0.29 0.01
CA TYR A 161 1.24 0.63 -0.60
C TYR A 161 1.84 -0.60 -1.26
N ASP A 162 2.02 -0.54 -2.58
CA ASP A 162 2.65 -1.61 -3.36
C ASP A 162 4.08 -1.21 -3.69
N GLU A 163 5.07 -1.82 -3.00
CA GLU A 163 6.51 -1.57 -3.16
C GLU A 163 6.87 -0.06 -3.17
N PRO A 164 6.54 0.69 -2.10
CA PRO A 164 6.61 2.15 -2.11
C PRO A 164 8.02 2.71 -2.32
N THR A 165 9.05 2.01 -1.87
CA THR A 165 10.46 2.43 -1.94
C THR A 165 11.24 1.79 -3.08
N SER A 166 10.63 0.85 -3.83
CA SER A 166 11.27 0.15 -4.94
C SER A 166 11.84 1.11 -5.99
N GLY A 167 13.10 0.89 -6.40
CA GLY A 167 13.80 1.68 -7.42
C GLY A 167 14.27 3.06 -6.97
N LEU A 168 14.25 3.34 -5.66
CA LEU A 168 14.82 4.54 -5.06
C LEU A 168 16.16 4.22 -4.38
N ASP A 169 17.02 5.23 -4.28
CA ASP A 169 18.21 5.15 -3.44
C ASP A 169 17.84 5.13 -1.93
N PRO A 170 18.76 4.77 -1.03
CA PRO A 170 18.44 4.64 0.40
C PRO A 170 17.94 5.92 1.06
N VAL A 171 18.41 7.11 0.62
CA VAL A 171 18.01 8.40 1.20
C VAL A 171 16.57 8.71 0.80
N LEU A 172 16.24 8.57 -0.47
CA LEU A 172 14.88 8.76 -0.97
C LEU A 172 13.92 7.71 -0.40
N SER A 173 14.35 6.45 -0.27
CA SER A 173 13.56 5.38 0.38
C SER A 173 13.18 5.76 1.80
N ARG A 174 14.15 6.18 2.61
CA ARG A 174 13.90 6.64 4.00
C ARG A 174 12.94 7.83 4.04
N SER A 175 13.03 8.74 3.08
CA SER A 175 12.12 9.87 2.97
C SER A 175 10.66 9.43 2.70
N ILE A 176 10.44 8.42 1.86
CA ILE A 176 9.11 7.83 1.62
C ILE A 176 8.61 7.08 2.86
N ASP A 177 9.47 6.30 3.53
CA ASP A 177 9.12 5.62 4.78
C ASP A 177 8.64 6.61 5.85
N THR A 178 9.34 7.75 5.97
CA THR A 178 8.97 8.82 6.90
C THR A 178 7.58 9.37 6.58
N LEU A 179 7.30 9.63 5.30
CA LEU A 179 5.97 10.08 4.87
C LEU A 179 4.88 9.04 5.18
N ILE A 180 5.13 7.75 4.94
CA ILE A 180 4.18 6.67 5.26
C ILE A 180 3.86 6.67 6.77
N ALA A 181 4.89 6.71 7.62
CA ALA A 181 4.73 6.74 9.07
C ALA A 181 4.01 8.01 9.56
N GLU A 182 4.30 9.17 8.95
CA GLU A 182 3.61 10.42 9.27
C GLU A 182 2.14 10.40 8.85
N MET A 183 1.83 9.89 7.66
CA MET A 183 0.44 9.77 7.18
C MET A 183 -0.39 8.88 8.09
N GLN A 184 0.16 7.72 8.51
CA GLN A 184 -0.52 6.84 9.46
C GLN A 184 -0.87 7.58 10.75
N LYS A 185 0.09 8.31 11.34
CA LYS A 185 -0.11 9.06 12.60
C LYS A 185 -1.07 10.25 12.45
N ARG A 186 -0.87 11.08 11.39
CA ARG A 186 -1.65 12.30 11.18
C ARG A 186 -3.11 12.03 10.80
N LEU A 187 -3.33 11.00 9.98
CA LEU A 187 -4.65 10.68 9.45
C LEU A 187 -5.33 9.54 10.23
N ASN A 188 -4.63 8.91 11.17
CA ASN A 188 -5.08 7.73 11.92
C ASN A 188 -5.62 6.63 11.00
N VAL A 189 -4.93 6.38 9.88
CA VAL A 189 -5.33 5.43 8.86
C VAL A 189 -4.82 4.03 9.15
N THR A 190 -5.53 3.03 8.65
CA THR A 190 -5.03 1.65 8.58
C THR A 190 -4.17 1.51 7.34
N SER A 191 -2.92 1.06 7.49
CA SER A 191 -1.97 0.94 6.38
C SER A 191 -1.60 -0.51 6.12
N ILE A 192 -1.51 -0.85 4.82
CA ILE A 192 -0.96 -2.14 4.38
C ILE A 192 0.17 -1.83 3.41
N VAL A 193 1.37 -2.26 3.76
CA VAL A 193 2.57 -2.07 2.93
C VAL A 193 3.02 -3.44 2.46
N VAL A 194 3.09 -3.65 1.16
CA VAL A 194 3.78 -4.83 0.63
C VAL A 194 5.15 -4.40 0.12
N THR A 195 6.18 -5.10 0.56
CA THR A 195 7.56 -4.80 0.18
C THR A 195 8.45 -6.02 0.32
N HIS A 196 9.58 -6.01 -0.35
CA HIS A 196 10.69 -6.93 -0.10
C HIS A 196 11.78 -6.29 0.77
N ASP A 197 11.70 -4.99 1.08
CA ASP A 197 12.69 -4.24 1.85
C ASP A 197 12.39 -4.29 3.36
N LEU A 198 13.26 -4.94 4.12
CA LEU A 198 13.14 -5.03 5.57
C LEU A 198 13.38 -3.70 6.28
N ASN A 199 14.16 -2.77 5.71
CA ASN A 199 14.34 -1.45 6.34
C ASN A 199 13.02 -0.67 6.36
N THR A 200 12.29 -0.67 5.23
CA THR A 200 10.93 -0.15 5.17
C THR A 200 10.04 -0.88 6.20
N ALA A 201 10.07 -2.23 6.21
CA ALA A 201 9.22 -3.02 7.09
C ALA A 201 9.43 -2.70 8.59
N TYR A 202 10.68 -2.62 9.02
CA TYR A 202 11.00 -2.28 10.41
C TYR A 202 10.70 -0.84 10.78
N TYR A 203 10.76 0.08 9.81
CA TYR A 203 10.54 1.50 10.09
C TYR A 203 9.08 1.88 10.17
N VAL A 204 8.22 1.34 9.29
CA VAL A 204 6.81 1.74 9.19
C VAL A 204 5.84 0.77 9.86
N GLY A 205 6.25 -0.49 10.09
CA GLY A 205 5.35 -1.57 10.51
C GLY A 205 5.08 -1.59 12.01
N ASP A 206 3.81 -1.66 12.40
CA ASP A 206 3.41 -2.11 13.74
C ASP A 206 3.49 -3.63 13.84
N ARG A 207 3.22 -4.31 12.72
CA ARG A 207 3.35 -5.75 12.56
C ARG A 207 3.93 -6.09 11.19
N ILE A 208 4.68 -7.19 11.14
CA ILE A 208 5.28 -7.74 9.93
C ILE A 208 4.77 -9.16 9.73
N ALA A 209 4.14 -9.42 8.58
CA ALA A 209 3.75 -10.75 8.15
C ALA A 209 4.65 -11.19 6.98
N MET A 210 5.21 -12.39 7.03
CA MET A 210 5.99 -12.93 5.92
C MET A 210 5.15 -13.89 5.08
N LEU A 211 5.03 -13.55 3.81
CA LEU A 211 4.39 -14.39 2.79
C LEU A 211 5.48 -15.18 2.07
N HIS A 212 5.43 -16.51 2.19
CA HIS A 212 6.36 -17.43 1.57
C HIS A 212 5.60 -18.59 0.93
N GLU A 213 5.87 -18.88 -0.34
CA GLU A 213 5.19 -19.93 -1.12
C GLU A 213 3.66 -19.91 -1.00
N GLY A 214 3.09 -18.70 -1.00
CA GLY A 214 1.64 -18.49 -0.93
C GLY A 214 1.05 -18.55 0.48
N GLN A 215 1.84 -18.76 1.54
CA GLN A 215 1.38 -18.90 2.92
C GLN A 215 1.97 -17.82 3.83
N ILE A 216 1.22 -17.39 4.84
CA ILE A 216 1.76 -16.54 5.92
C ILE A 216 2.46 -17.46 6.92
N ILE A 217 3.78 -17.42 6.96
CA ILE A 217 4.60 -18.25 7.84
C ILE A 217 4.85 -17.59 9.21
N ILE A 218 4.76 -16.26 9.30
CA ILE A 218 4.88 -15.50 10.55
C ILE A 218 4.06 -14.22 10.45
N ASN A 219 3.51 -13.77 11.59
CA ASN A 219 2.92 -12.46 11.80
C ASN A 219 3.31 -11.99 13.20
N ALA A 220 4.25 -11.07 13.30
CA ALA A 220 4.89 -10.68 14.56
C ALA A 220 5.12 -9.16 14.64
N THR A 221 5.52 -8.67 15.82
CA THR A 221 6.06 -7.31 15.93
C THR A 221 7.40 -7.21 15.20
N PRO A 222 7.86 -6.01 14.82
CA PRO A 222 9.19 -5.84 14.19
C PRO A 222 10.32 -6.49 15.02
N LYS A 223 10.27 -6.37 16.35
CA LYS A 223 11.24 -6.96 17.26
C LYS A 223 11.20 -8.49 17.20
N ASP A 224 10.02 -9.08 17.38
CA ASP A 224 9.85 -10.54 17.40
C ASP A 224 10.15 -11.15 16.01
N PHE A 225 9.91 -10.40 14.94
CA PHE A 225 10.27 -10.80 13.58
C PHE A 225 11.79 -10.88 13.41
N ALA A 226 12.53 -9.87 13.88
CA ALA A 226 13.98 -9.82 13.82
C ALA A 226 14.66 -10.93 14.65
N GLU A 227 14.06 -11.30 15.79
CA GLU A 227 14.55 -12.34 16.70
C GLU A 227 14.07 -13.76 16.35
N ASN A 228 13.25 -13.89 15.28
CA ASN A 228 12.64 -15.17 14.90
C ASN A 228 13.72 -16.17 14.43
N LYS A 229 13.58 -17.43 14.86
CA LYS A 229 14.54 -18.51 14.59
C LYS A 229 14.12 -19.45 13.46
N ASP A 230 12.98 -19.20 12.81
CA ASP A 230 12.56 -19.98 11.65
C ASP A 230 13.61 -19.86 10.53
N PRO A 231 14.11 -20.96 9.98
CA PRO A 231 15.16 -20.93 8.96
C PRO A 231 14.80 -20.13 7.70
N VAL A 232 13.52 -20.10 7.32
CA VAL A 232 13.05 -19.36 6.14
C VAL A 232 13.07 -17.86 6.42
N VAL A 233 12.65 -17.45 7.62
CA VAL A 233 12.69 -16.05 8.06
C VAL A 233 14.14 -15.57 8.17
N GLN A 234 15.01 -16.37 8.80
CA GLN A 234 16.45 -16.02 8.93
C GLN A 234 17.14 -15.88 7.58
N LYS A 235 16.91 -16.83 6.67
CA LYS A 235 17.46 -16.75 5.31
C LYS A 235 17.00 -15.48 4.57
N PHE A 236 15.75 -15.06 4.77
CA PHE A 236 15.23 -13.83 4.17
C PHE A 236 15.90 -12.59 4.77
N VAL A 237 16.09 -12.57 6.10
CA VAL A 237 16.78 -11.47 6.82
C VAL A 237 18.24 -11.38 6.41
N GLU A 238 18.96 -12.50 6.38
CA GLU A 238 20.38 -12.55 5.99
C GLU A 238 20.59 -12.09 4.53
N ALA A 239 19.74 -12.52 3.60
CA ALA A 239 19.81 -12.11 2.21
C ALA A 239 19.66 -10.58 2.03
N GLN A 240 18.90 -9.92 2.88
CA GLN A 240 18.75 -8.47 2.88
C GLN A 240 19.98 -7.74 3.45
N HIS A 241 20.64 -8.31 4.44
CA HIS A 241 21.89 -7.75 4.99
C HIS A 241 23.05 -7.83 4.01
N LEU A 242 23.17 -8.95 3.27
CA LEU A 242 24.21 -9.14 2.25
C LEU A 242 24.05 -8.23 1.03
N ALA A 243 22.83 -7.82 0.71
CA ALA A 243 22.55 -6.91 -0.41
C ALA A 243 22.92 -5.44 -0.10
N GLN A 244 23.30 -5.12 1.14
CA GLN A 244 23.63 -3.77 1.62
C GLN A 244 25.14 -3.56 1.84
N THR A 245 25.94 -4.62 1.72
CA THR A 245 27.42 -4.60 1.75
C THR A 245 28.00 -4.66 0.35
#